data_0a91258afc37a85a1eb17d264ca6256d
#
_entry.id   0a91258afc37a85a1eb17d264ca6256d
#
_cell.length_a   1.000
_cell.length_b   1.000
_cell.length_c   1.000
_cell.angle_alpha   90.00
_cell.angle_beta   90.00
_cell.angle_gamma   90.00
#
_symmetry.space_group_name_H-M   'P 1'
#
loop_
_entity.id
_entity.type
_entity.pdbx_description
1 polymer ?
#
loop_
_entity_poly.entity_id
_entity_poly.type
_entity_poly.pdbx_seq_one_letter_code
_entity_poly.pdbx_strand_id
1 'polypeptide(L)'
;WLQGWHERNGGNLTYRMTGEDVAACRPWFAETPREWVKMGVQAANLAGEYFITTGSGKFFRNVEPDPIHSIGIVEINEAGDAWRIVWGLADGAKPTSEFPSHFMNHSVRKAATGGANRVIYHCHATNVIALTYILPLTDRDFTRALWKSATECPVVFPEGVGVCPWMVPGGADIAMATSEKMKTYQAAIWAQHGLFASG
;
A
#
# COMPACT_ATOMS: atom_id res chain seq x y z
N TRP A 1 2.49 14.46 3.00
CA TRP A 1 3.75 14.79 3.68
C TRP A 1 3.62 16.01 4.61
N LEU A 2 2.66 16.90 4.34
CA LEU A 2 2.38 18.08 5.18
C LEU A 2 2.08 17.74 6.64
N GLN A 3 1.50 16.58 6.92
CA GLN A 3 1.23 16.09 8.28
C GLN A 3 2.49 15.59 9.01
N GLY A 4 3.65 15.54 8.34
CA GLY A 4 4.88 14.98 8.92
C GLY A 4 4.93 13.44 8.97
N TRP A 5 4.00 12.74 8.28
CA TRP A 5 3.94 11.27 8.27
C TRP A 5 4.78 10.62 7.16
N HIS A 6 5.45 11.44 6.35
CA HIS A 6 6.28 11.02 5.21
C HIS A 6 7.62 11.77 5.26
N GLU A 7 8.34 11.55 6.33
CA GLU A 7 9.69 12.09 6.46
C GLU A 7 10.62 11.44 5.42
N ARG A 8 11.34 12.26 4.67
CA ARG A 8 12.21 11.80 3.58
C ARG A 8 11.42 10.94 2.58
N ASN A 9 11.76 9.67 2.47
CA ASN A 9 11.12 8.66 1.63
C ASN A 9 10.20 7.70 2.42
N GLY A 10 9.79 8.08 3.64
CA GLY A 10 8.93 7.27 4.49
C GLY A 10 7.51 7.17 3.96
N GLY A 11 6.92 5.99 4.09
CA GLY A 11 5.60 5.66 3.57
C GLY A 11 5.54 5.55 2.05
N ASN A 12 4.42 5.07 1.55
CA ASN A 12 4.21 4.81 0.11
C ASN A 12 2.72 4.65 -0.19
N LEU A 13 2.39 4.66 -1.49
CA LEU A 13 1.02 4.55 -1.95
C LEU A 13 0.98 3.73 -3.23
N THR A 14 -0.09 2.93 -3.36
CA THR A 14 -0.47 2.32 -4.62
C THR A 14 -1.94 2.57 -4.93
N TYR A 15 -2.23 2.74 -6.22
CA TYR A 15 -3.60 2.85 -6.74
C TYR A 15 -3.83 1.78 -7.80
N ARG A 16 -4.83 0.94 -7.60
CA ARG A 16 -5.28 -0.07 -8.56
C ARG A 16 -6.14 0.60 -9.63
N MET A 17 -5.58 0.76 -10.82
CA MET A 17 -6.17 1.51 -11.92
C MET A 17 -7.49 0.89 -12.41
N THR A 18 -8.42 1.75 -12.85
CA THR A 18 -9.60 1.32 -13.59
C THR A 18 -9.25 1.03 -15.05
N GLY A 19 -10.14 0.36 -15.77
CA GLY A 19 -9.97 0.17 -17.22
C GLY A 19 -9.91 1.51 -17.98
N GLU A 20 -10.64 2.52 -17.52
CA GLU A 20 -10.62 3.87 -18.09
C GLU A 20 -9.26 4.56 -17.86
N ASP A 21 -8.71 4.46 -16.63
CA ASP A 21 -7.38 5.01 -16.33
C ASP A 21 -6.30 4.36 -17.21
N VAL A 22 -6.35 3.04 -17.34
CA VAL A 22 -5.41 2.28 -18.18
C VAL A 22 -5.53 2.72 -19.64
N ALA A 23 -6.74 2.87 -20.17
CA ALA A 23 -6.98 3.31 -21.54
C ALA A 23 -6.43 4.72 -21.77
N ALA A 24 -6.65 5.63 -20.80
CA ALA A 24 -6.14 7.01 -20.87
C ALA A 24 -4.60 7.07 -20.80
N CYS A 25 -3.98 6.19 -20.00
CA CYS A 25 -2.53 6.18 -19.84
C CYS A 25 -1.78 5.38 -20.93
N ARG A 26 -2.47 4.48 -21.63
CA ARG A 26 -1.85 3.57 -22.63
C ARG A 26 -0.99 4.25 -23.70
N PRO A 27 -1.33 5.44 -24.24
CA PRO A 27 -0.48 6.13 -25.19
C PRO A 27 0.91 6.51 -24.66
N TRP A 28 1.07 6.53 -23.34
CA TRP A 28 2.32 6.89 -22.65
C TRP A 28 3.14 5.67 -22.22
N PHE A 29 2.59 4.45 -22.39
CA PHE A 29 3.30 3.24 -22.00
C PHE A 29 4.52 3.04 -22.91
N ALA A 30 5.59 2.52 -22.35
CA ALA A 30 6.79 2.19 -23.08
C ALA A 30 6.48 1.14 -24.16
N GLU A 31 6.97 1.35 -25.39
CA GLU A 31 6.87 0.36 -26.49
C GLU A 31 7.50 -0.98 -26.06
N THR A 32 8.60 -0.90 -25.32
CA THR A 32 9.26 -2.06 -24.71
C THR A 32 9.23 -1.90 -23.18
N PRO A 33 8.28 -2.52 -22.49
CA PRO A 33 8.26 -2.55 -21.04
C PRO A 33 9.51 -3.18 -20.44
N ARG A 34 9.81 -2.85 -19.17
CA ARG A 34 10.92 -3.49 -18.44
C ARG A 34 10.66 -4.98 -18.22
N GLU A 35 11.72 -5.70 -17.85
CA GLU A 35 11.64 -7.13 -17.54
C GLU A 35 10.68 -7.42 -16.36
N TRP A 36 10.11 -8.61 -16.37
CA TRP A 36 9.27 -9.09 -15.28
C TRP A 36 10.08 -9.35 -14.01
N VAL A 37 9.57 -8.89 -12.88
CA VAL A 37 10.18 -9.06 -11.56
C VAL A 37 9.23 -9.83 -10.66
N LYS A 38 9.67 -10.97 -10.13
CA LYS A 38 8.89 -11.76 -9.17
C LYS A 38 8.75 -11.05 -7.83
N MET A 39 7.57 -11.18 -7.21
CA MET A 39 7.22 -10.49 -5.95
C MET A 39 7.43 -11.33 -4.69
N GLY A 40 7.57 -12.66 -4.81
CA GLY A 40 7.56 -13.55 -3.65
C GLY A 40 6.17 -13.79 -3.03
N VAL A 41 5.13 -13.16 -3.59
CA VAL A 41 3.72 -13.33 -3.25
C VAL A 41 2.91 -13.51 -4.52
N GLN A 42 1.69 -14.08 -4.40
CA GLN A 42 0.80 -14.30 -5.54
C GLN A 42 -0.65 -13.94 -5.20
N ALA A 43 -1.34 -13.31 -6.14
CA ALA A 43 -2.76 -13.01 -6.06
C ALA A 43 -3.42 -13.11 -7.45
N ALA A 44 -4.05 -14.26 -7.74
CA ALA A 44 -4.66 -14.53 -9.04
C ALA A 44 -5.78 -13.54 -9.39
N ASN A 45 -6.49 -13.00 -8.39
CA ASN A 45 -7.55 -12.01 -8.61
C ASN A 45 -7.06 -10.62 -9.03
N LEU A 46 -5.73 -10.40 -9.08
CA LEU A 46 -5.09 -9.18 -9.57
C LEU A 46 -4.29 -9.41 -10.88
N ALA A 47 -4.38 -10.61 -11.47
CA ALA A 47 -3.72 -10.93 -12.73
C ALA A 47 -4.15 -9.95 -13.85
N GLY A 48 -3.20 -9.45 -14.61
CA GLY A 48 -3.42 -8.52 -15.73
C GLY A 48 -3.82 -7.10 -15.32
N GLU A 49 -3.88 -6.79 -14.02
CA GLU A 49 -4.21 -5.44 -13.56
C GLU A 49 -2.99 -4.50 -13.54
N TYR A 50 -3.28 -3.20 -13.52
CA TYR A 50 -2.31 -2.12 -13.52
C TYR A 50 -2.38 -1.32 -12.23
N PHE A 51 -1.22 -0.88 -11.74
CA PHE A 51 -1.11 -0.08 -10.51
C PHE A 51 -0.22 1.13 -10.72
N ILE A 52 -0.66 2.30 -10.26
CA ILE A 52 0.26 3.39 -9.97
C ILE A 52 0.92 3.08 -8.63
N THR A 53 2.22 3.26 -8.54
CA THR A 53 3.01 3.03 -7.33
C THR A 53 4.04 4.10 -7.12
N THR A 54 4.27 4.51 -5.88
CA THR A 54 5.43 5.32 -5.53
C THR A 54 6.72 4.51 -5.68
N GLY A 55 7.80 5.17 -6.06
CA GLY A 55 9.11 4.54 -6.22
C GLY A 55 9.85 4.33 -4.91
N SER A 56 10.65 3.28 -4.84
CA SER A 56 11.56 3.03 -3.73
C SER A 56 12.55 4.18 -3.56
N GLY A 57 12.68 4.70 -2.34
CA GLY A 57 13.55 5.84 -2.04
C GLY A 57 13.04 7.20 -2.52
N LYS A 58 11.83 7.26 -3.11
CA LYS A 58 11.24 8.51 -3.61
C LYS A 58 10.46 9.23 -2.52
N PHE A 59 10.37 10.56 -2.65
CA PHE A 59 9.70 11.42 -1.69
C PHE A 59 8.30 11.82 -2.19
N PHE A 60 7.28 11.72 -1.36
CA PHE A 60 5.92 12.16 -1.71
C PHE A 60 5.86 13.62 -2.19
N ARG A 61 6.67 14.49 -1.59
CA ARG A 61 6.74 15.91 -1.98
C ARG A 61 7.20 16.16 -3.42
N ASN A 62 7.86 15.16 -4.03
CA ASN A 62 8.37 15.28 -5.39
C ASN A 62 7.39 14.73 -6.44
N VAL A 63 6.28 14.10 -6.03
CA VAL A 63 5.33 13.51 -6.97
C VAL A 63 4.71 14.56 -7.89
N GLU A 64 4.32 15.71 -7.36
CA GLU A 64 3.72 16.78 -8.15
C GLU A 64 4.73 17.46 -9.09
N PRO A 65 5.91 17.93 -8.64
CA PRO A 65 6.87 18.60 -9.53
C PRO A 65 7.62 17.66 -10.48
N ASP A 66 7.75 16.37 -10.15
CA ASP A 66 8.54 15.41 -10.91
C ASP A 66 7.92 13.99 -10.88
N PRO A 67 6.74 13.82 -11.48
CA PRO A 67 6.02 12.54 -11.42
C PRO A 67 6.77 11.40 -12.11
N ILE A 68 7.44 11.67 -13.24
CA ILE A 68 8.10 10.63 -14.06
C ILE A 68 9.24 9.91 -13.33
N HIS A 69 9.89 10.57 -12.36
CA HIS A 69 10.94 9.95 -11.55
C HIS A 69 10.42 9.48 -10.17
N SER A 70 9.24 9.95 -9.75
CA SER A 70 8.71 9.71 -8.41
C SER A 70 7.74 8.54 -8.32
N ILE A 71 6.97 8.32 -9.39
CA ILE A 71 5.96 7.24 -9.46
C ILE A 71 6.14 6.42 -10.75
N GLY A 72 5.54 5.24 -10.76
CA GLY A 72 5.48 4.40 -11.96
C GLY A 72 4.15 3.71 -12.10
N ILE A 73 3.84 3.28 -13.33
CA ILE A 73 2.76 2.36 -13.62
C ILE A 73 3.37 0.98 -13.81
N VAL A 74 2.88 0.02 -13.05
CA VAL A 74 3.26 -1.38 -13.17
C VAL A 74 2.10 -2.22 -13.69
N GLU A 75 2.41 -3.21 -14.50
CA GLU A 75 1.52 -4.25 -14.98
C GLU A 75 1.79 -5.54 -14.21
N ILE A 76 0.75 -6.27 -13.86
CA ILE A 76 0.85 -7.60 -13.23
C ILE A 76 0.71 -8.66 -14.30
N ASN A 77 1.51 -9.71 -14.24
CA ASN A 77 1.45 -10.83 -15.18
C ASN A 77 0.19 -11.68 -14.99
N GLU A 78 -0.08 -12.56 -15.96
CA GLU A 78 -1.24 -13.46 -15.94
C GLU A 78 -1.23 -14.47 -14.77
N ALA A 79 -0.07 -14.77 -14.21
CA ALA A 79 0.04 -15.63 -13.03
C ALA A 79 -0.25 -14.90 -11.71
N GLY A 80 -0.26 -13.55 -11.72
CA GLY A 80 -0.47 -12.74 -10.51
C GLY A 80 0.69 -12.81 -9.51
N ASP A 81 1.93 -13.03 -9.98
CA ASP A 81 3.11 -13.24 -9.11
C ASP A 81 4.33 -12.39 -9.50
N ALA A 82 4.22 -11.59 -10.58
CA ALA A 82 5.28 -10.71 -11.05
C ALA A 82 4.69 -9.39 -11.56
N TRP A 83 5.51 -8.34 -11.47
CA TRP A 83 5.23 -7.03 -12.06
C TRP A 83 6.29 -6.62 -13.08
N ARG A 84 5.93 -5.72 -13.98
CA ARG A 84 6.87 -4.97 -14.81
C ARG A 84 6.46 -3.51 -14.88
N ILE A 85 7.43 -2.61 -15.05
CA ILE A 85 7.15 -1.18 -15.24
C ILE A 85 6.81 -0.94 -16.71
N VAL A 86 5.66 -0.32 -16.94
CA VAL A 86 5.20 0.12 -18.27
C VAL A 86 5.31 1.63 -18.46
N TRP A 87 5.42 2.41 -17.37
CA TRP A 87 5.62 3.86 -17.40
C TRP A 87 6.27 4.36 -16.10
N GLY A 88 7.02 5.45 -16.19
CA GLY A 88 7.59 6.16 -15.05
C GLY A 88 8.82 5.50 -14.43
N LEU A 89 9.23 6.00 -13.25
CA LEU A 89 10.48 5.64 -12.58
C LEU A 89 11.68 5.67 -13.55
N ALA A 90 11.75 6.75 -14.34
CA ALA A 90 12.59 6.85 -15.55
C ALA A 90 14.09 6.79 -15.25
N ASP A 91 14.52 7.03 -14.01
CA ASP A 91 15.91 6.93 -13.55
C ASP A 91 16.37 5.49 -13.21
N GLY A 92 15.59 4.48 -13.58
CA GLY A 92 15.89 3.08 -13.28
C GLY A 92 15.41 2.62 -11.90
N ALA A 93 14.70 3.48 -11.15
CA ALA A 93 14.12 3.12 -9.88
C ALA A 93 13.12 1.97 -10.00
N LYS A 94 12.83 1.34 -8.86
CA LYS A 94 11.85 0.25 -8.72
C LYS A 94 10.62 0.77 -7.97
N PRO A 95 9.47 0.07 -8.03
CA PRO A 95 8.36 0.27 -7.11
C PRO A 95 8.83 0.22 -5.66
N THR A 96 8.02 0.80 -4.74
CA THR A 96 8.31 0.71 -3.32
C THR A 96 8.71 -0.71 -2.90
N SER A 97 9.67 -0.84 -1.97
CA SER A 97 10.09 -2.15 -1.44
C SER A 97 8.95 -2.89 -0.73
N GLU A 98 7.90 -2.17 -0.32
CA GLU A 98 6.70 -2.73 0.30
C GLU A 98 5.60 -3.08 -0.71
N PHE A 99 5.90 -3.05 -2.01
CA PHE A 99 4.93 -3.41 -3.05
C PHE A 99 4.29 -4.80 -2.83
N PRO A 100 4.98 -5.84 -2.35
CA PRO A 100 4.33 -7.10 -2.00
C PRO A 100 3.21 -6.96 -0.96
N SER A 101 3.41 -6.13 0.08
CA SER A 101 2.37 -5.83 1.08
C SER A 101 1.19 -5.08 0.46
N HIS A 102 1.45 -4.06 -0.35
CA HIS A 102 0.40 -3.35 -1.09
C HIS A 102 -0.40 -4.29 -1.96
N PHE A 103 0.28 -5.14 -2.73
CA PHE A 103 -0.32 -6.08 -3.66
C PHE A 103 -1.26 -7.06 -2.96
N MET A 104 -0.80 -7.69 -1.87
CA MET A 104 -1.63 -8.61 -1.08
C MET A 104 -2.81 -7.90 -0.44
N ASN A 105 -2.62 -6.67 0.05
CA ASN A 105 -3.69 -5.84 0.60
C ASN A 105 -4.75 -5.48 -0.47
N HIS A 106 -4.33 -5.12 -1.68
CA HIS A 106 -5.26 -4.92 -2.80
C HIS A 106 -6.07 -6.17 -3.12
N SER A 107 -5.45 -7.36 -3.08
CA SER A 107 -6.11 -8.62 -3.33
C SER A 107 -7.26 -8.87 -2.36
N VAL A 108 -6.98 -8.77 -1.05
CA VAL A 108 -7.99 -9.04 -0.02
C VAL A 108 -9.05 -7.94 0.05
N ARG A 109 -8.66 -6.66 -0.14
CA ARG A 109 -9.61 -5.54 -0.16
C ARG A 109 -10.50 -5.56 -1.39
N LYS A 110 -9.98 -5.93 -2.56
CA LYS A 110 -10.79 -6.18 -3.77
C LYS A 110 -11.87 -7.23 -3.49
N ALA A 111 -11.52 -8.34 -2.86
CA ALA A 111 -12.47 -9.39 -2.50
C ALA A 111 -13.49 -8.92 -1.46
N ALA A 112 -13.04 -8.25 -0.38
CA ALA A 112 -13.89 -7.82 0.71
C ALA A 112 -14.87 -6.70 0.35
N THR A 113 -14.56 -5.88 -0.67
CA THR A 113 -15.34 -4.68 -1.03
C THR A 113 -15.96 -4.75 -2.43
N GLY A 114 -15.93 -5.92 -3.08
CA GLY A 114 -16.36 -6.04 -4.47
C GLY A 114 -15.60 -5.15 -5.44
N GLY A 115 -14.34 -4.80 -5.11
CA GLY A 115 -13.47 -3.96 -5.92
C GLY A 115 -13.58 -2.45 -5.67
N ALA A 116 -14.39 -2.01 -4.71
CA ALA A 116 -14.60 -0.58 -4.40
C ALA A 116 -13.31 0.07 -3.87
N ASN A 117 -12.59 -0.58 -2.96
CA ASN A 117 -11.31 -0.07 -2.49
C ASN A 117 -10.23 -0.23 -3.58
N ARG A 118 -9.60 0.88 -3.95
CA ARG A 118 -8.59 0.94 -5.02
C ARG A 118 -7.26 1.54 -4.58
N VAL A 119 -7.21 2.13 -3.41
CA VAL A 119 -6.00 2.73 -2.84
C VAL A 119 -5.51 1.91 -1.67
N ILE A 120 -4.21 1.64 -1.61
CA ILE A 120 -3.52 1.21 -0.41
C ILE A 120 -2.46 2.26 -0.09
N TYR A 121 -2.55 2.80 1.11
CA TYR A 121 -1.72 3.88 1.59
C TYR A 121 -0.95 3.43 2.84
N HIS A 122 0.35 3.66 2.87
CA HIS A 122 1.20 3.43 4.02
C HIS A 122 1.82 4.74 4.49
N CYS A 123 1.81 4.99 5.79
CA CYS A 123 2.42 6.18 6.39
C CYS A 123 2.98 5.90 7.78
N HIS A 124 3.89 6.77 8.20
CA HIS A 124 4.54 6.75 9.51
C HIS A 124 3.83 7.74 10.45
N ALA A 125 2.54 7.48 10.76
CA ALA A 125 1.77 8.33 11.67
C ALA A 125 2.37 8.28 13.09
N THR A 126 3.13 9.30 13.45
CA THR A 126 4.00 9.34 14.64
C THR A 126 3.27 8.98 15.94
N ASN A 127 2.06 9.51 16.14
CA ASN A 127 1.29 9.22 17.34
C ASN A 127 0.82 7.75 17.39
N VAL A 128 0.46 7.16 16.24
CA VAL A 128 0.09 5.75 16.17
C VAL A 128 1.30 4.87 16.44
N ILE A 129 2.48 5.23 15.91
CA ILE A 129 3.73 4.54 16.21
C ILE A 129 4.03 4.61 17.70
N ALA A 130 3.91 5.79 18.33
CA ALA A 130 4.12 5.95 19.77
C ALA A 130 3.20 5.06 20.62
N LEU A 131 1.94 4.89 20.21
CA LEU A 131 1.01 3.98 20.89
C LEU A 131 1.49 2.53 20.89
N THR A 132 2.25 2.10 19.86
CA THR A 132 2.77 0.72 19.79
C THR A 132 3.86 0.40 20.83
N TYR A 133 4.40 1.41 21.53
CA TYR A 133 5.35 1.23 22.61
C TYR A 133 4.70 1.14 24.01
N ILE A 134 3.43 1.56 24.10
CA ILE A 134 2.75 1.70 25.41
C ILE A 134 1.47 0.88 25.54
N LEU A 135 0.84 0.49 24.43
CA LEU A 135 -0.35 -0.36 24.44
C LEU A 135 0.00 -1.82 24.16
N PRO A 136 -0.77 -2.77 24.70
CA PRO A 136 -0.71 -4.16 24.24
C PRO A 136 -0.98 -4.22 22.72
N LEU A 137 -0.15 -4.97 21.98
CA LEU A 137 -0.22 -5.07 20.52
C LEU A 137 -1.38 -6.02 20.12
N THR A 138 -2.61 -5.62 20.41
CA THR A 138 -3.83 -6.36 20.04
C THR A 138 -4.79 -5.47 19.27
N ASP A 139 -5.55 -6.07 18.36
CA ASP A 139 -6.59 -5.38 17.58
C ASP A 139 -7.58 -4.66 18.50
N ARG A 140 -7.98 -5.33 19.61
CA ARG A 140 -8.94 -4.82 20.58
C ARG A 140 -8.43 -3.57 21.31
N ASP A 141 -7.20 -3.61 21.82
CA ASP A 141 -6.68 -2.51 22.62
C ASP A 141 -6.45 -1.26 21.77
N PHE A 142 -5.94 -1.42 20.55
CA PHE A 142 -5.78 -0.33 19.59
C PHE A 142 -7.12 0.22 19.12
N THR A 143 -8.06 -0.63 18.71
CA THR A 143 -9.40 -0.20 18.32
C THR A 143 -10.04 0.63 19.45
N ARG A 144 -9.99 0.13 20.67
CA ARG A 144 -10.57 0.82 21.82
C ARG A 144 -9.90 2.16 22.13
N ALA A 145 -8.58 2.23 22.03
CA ALA A 145 -7.84 3.47 22.26
C ALA A 145 -8.17 4.52 21.19
N LEU A 146 -8.17 4.13 19.92
CA LEU A 146 -8.48 5.02 18.81
C LEU A 146 -9.92 5.51 18.83
N TRP A 147 -10.89 4.63 19.09
CA TRP A 147 -12.31 5.01 19.23
C TRP A 147 -12.56 6.00 20.37
N LYS A 148 -11.78 5.89 21.46
CA LYS A 148 -11.87 6.84 22.58
C LYS A 148 -11.18 8.17 22.32
N SER A 149 -10.27 8.23 21.34
CA SER A 149 -9.53 9.46 21.03
C SER A 149 -10.31 10.45 20.17
N ALA A 150 -11.28 9.97 19.38
CA ALA A 150 -12.10 10.81 18.51
C ALA A 150 -13.47 10.14 18.29
N THR A 151 -14.54 10.92 18.44
CA THR A 151 -15.93 10.44 18.29
C THR A 151 -16.26 9.95 16.89
N GLU A 152 -15.57 10.47 15.87
CA GLU A 152 -15.72 10.07 14.47
C GLU A 152 -15.02 8.74 14.15
N CYS A 153 -14.04 8.35 14.96
CA CYS A 153 -13.25 7.16 14.68
C CYS A 153 -14.10 5.88 14.55
N PRO A 154 -15.06 5.56 15.45
CA PRO A 154 -15.94 4.41 15.27
C PRO A 154 -16.93 4.56 14.09
N VAL A 155 -17.15 5.77 13.58
CA VAL A 155 -17.97 5.98 12.37
C VAL A 155 -17.18 5.65 11.12
N VAL A 156 -15.91 6.05 11.06
CA VAL A 156 -15.01 5.83 9.90
C VAL A 156 -14.45 4.40 9.88
N PHE A 157 -14.15 3.86 11.07
CA PHE A 157 -13.59 2.51 11.26
C PHE A 157 -14.47 1.69 12.21
N PRO A 158 -15.71 1.36 11.79
CA PRO A 158 -16.64 0.63 12.65
C PRO A 158 -16.16 -0.79 13.00
N GLU A 159 -15.36 -1.41 12.14
CA GLU A 159 -14.72 -2.71 12.38
C GLU A 159 -13.52 -2.58 13.34
N GLY A 160 -13.02 -1.37 13.56
CA GLY A 160 -11.79 -1.10 14.27
C GLY A 160 -10.56 -1.18 13.38
N VAL A 161 -9.42 -1.52 13.98
CA VAL A 161 -8.12 -1.63 13.29
C VAL A 161 -7.42 -2.93 13.63
N GLY A 162 -6.71 -3.49 12.64
CA GLY A 162 -5.83 -4.64 12.85
C GLY A 162 -4.46 -4.20 13.38
N VAL A 163 -3.77 -5.09 14.11
CA VAL A 163 -2.41 -4.85 14.59
C VAL A 163 -1.52 -6.03 14.20
N CYS A 164 -0.43 -5.75 13.51
CA CYS A 164 0.64 -6.70 13.24
C CYS A 164 1.75 -6.51 14.27
N PRO A 165 2.31 -7.61 14.83
CA PRO A 165 3.45 -7.54 15.73
C PRO A 165 4.67 -6.97 15.01
N TRP A 166 5.75 -6.74 15.75
CA TRP A 166 7.01 -6.35 15.13
C TRP A 166 7.48 -7.41 14.12
N MET A 167 7.69 -6.98 12.88
CA MET A 167 8.16 -7.82 11.77
C MET A 167 9.06 -7.00 10.86
N VAL A 168 9.96 -7.67 10.14
CA VAL A 168 10.82 -7.00 9.14
C VAL A 168 9.97 -6.56 7.94
N PRO A 169 9.99 -5.28 7.55
CA PRO A 169 9.21 -4.79 6.42
C PRO A 169 9.74 -5.25 5.07
N GLY A 170 8.90 -5.21 4.04
CA GLY A 170 9.25 -5.50 2.64
C GLY A 170 9.25 -6.98 2.26
N GLY A 171 9.10 -7.91 3.22
CA GLY A 171 9.08 -9.35 2.96
C GLY A 171 7.67 -9.94 2.78
N ALA A 172 7.60 -11.23 2.40
CA ALA A 172 6.34 -11.95 2.22
C ALA A 172 5.60 -12.14 3.56
N ASP A 173 6.31 -12.38 4.66
CA ASP A 173 5.71 -12.66 5.97
C ASP A 173 4.85 -11.50 6.47
N ILE A 174 5.38 -10.27 6.43
CA ILE A 174 4.63 -9.08 6.85
C ILE A 174 3.51 -8.75 5.84
N ALA A 175 3.71 -9.03 4.55
CA ALA A 175 2.67 -8.88 3.54
C ALA A 175 1.48 -9.80 3.83
N MET A 176 1.73 -11.06 4.16
CA MET A 176 0.69 -12.01 4.54
C MET A 176 0.01 -11.64 5.85
N ALA A 177 0.78 -11.27 6.89
CA ALA A 177 0.22 -10.87 8.18
C ALA A 177 -0.68 -9.63 8.04
N THR A 178 -0.25 -8.64 7.25
CA THR A 178 -1.03 -7.43 6.99
C THR A 178 -2.30 -7.73 6.21
N SER A 179 -2.18 -8.53 5.14
CA SER A 179 -3.33 -8.89 4.30
C SER A 179 -4.39 -9.68 5.08
N GLU A 180 -3.98 -10.53 6.02
CA GLU A 180 -4.92 -11.23 6.90
C GLU A 180 -5.76 -10.25 7.74
N LYS A 181 -5.13 -9.21 8.30
CA LYS A 181 -5.84 -8.13 9.01
C LYS A 181 -6.76 -7.35 8.06
N MET A 182 -6.29 -7.04 6.87
CA MET A 182 -7.02 -6.28 5.87
C MET A 182 -8.22 -7.04 5.24
N LYS A 183 -8.43 -8.30 5.54
CA LYS A 183 -9.70 -9.00 5.21
C LYS A 183 -10.88 -8.39 5.97
N THR A 184 -10.65 -8.00 7.23
CA THR A 184 -11.68 -7.46 8.13
C THR A 184 -11.56 -5.94 8.24
N TYR A 185 -10.36 -5.44 8.49
CA TYR A 185 -10.12 -4.04 8.83
C TYR A 185 -9.73 -3.21 7.60
N GLN A 186 -10.15 -1.95 7.56
CA GLN A 186 -9.70 -0.99 6.55
C GLN A 186 -8.29 -0.45 6.84
N ALA A 187 -7.83 -0.59 8.08
CA ALA A 187 -6.50 -0.18 8.50
C ALA A 187 -5.81 -1.26 9.32
N ALA A 188 -4.51 -1.43 9.10
CA ALA A 188 -3.64 -2.33 9.84
C ALA A 188 -2.39 -1.59 10.32
N ILE A 189 -2.13 -1.65 11.62
CA ILE A 189 -0.99 -1.00 12.28
C ILE A 189 0.17 -1.98 12.31
N TRP A 190 1.34 -1.52 11.90
CA TRP A 190 2.61 -2.21 12.04
C TRP A 190 3.32 -1.70 13.29
N ALA A 191 3.56 -2.60 14.24
CA ALA A 191 4.23 -2.23 15.49
C ALA A 191 5.58 -1.56 15.20
N GLN A 192 5.80 -0.37 15.81
CA GLN A 192 7.04 0.41 15.74
C GLN A 192 7.44 0.86 14.32
N HIS A 193 6.47 0.94 13.39
CA HIS A 193 6.75 1.32 12.01
C HIS A 193 5.74 2.33 11.46
N GLY A 194 4.45 2.01 11.47
CA GLY A 194 3.43 2.86 10.87
C GLY A 194 2.09 2.14 10.70
N LEU A 195 1.35 2.52 9.68
CA LEU A 195 0.09 1.87 9.36
C LEU A 195 -0.14 1.75 7.85
N PHE A 196 -0.93 0.76 7.47
CA PHE A 196 -1.56 0.65 6.17
C PHE A 196 -3.04 1.00 6.28
N ALA A 197 -3.58 1.68 5.27
CA ALA A 197 -5.01 1.95 5.15
C ALA A 197 -5.48 1.71 3.70
N SER A 198 -6.76 1.37 3.54
CA SER A 198 -7.38 1.15 2.23
C SER A 198 -8.56 2.10 2.00
N GLY A 199 -8.77 2.53 0.75
CA GLY A 199 -9.90 3.36 0.33
C GLY A 199 -10.21 3.21 -1.15
#